data_9a14e8e7069482d7123ff37b14abdef9
#
_entry.id   9a14e8e7069482d7123ff37b14abdef9
#
_cell.length_a   1.000
_cell.length_b   1.000
_cell.length_c   1.000
_cell.angle_alpha   90.00
_cell.angle_beta   90.00
_cell.angle_gamma   90.00
#
_symmetry.space_group_name_H-M   'P 1'
#
loop_
_entity.id
_entity.type
_entity.pdbx_description
1 polymer ?
#
loop_
_entity_poly.entity_id
_entity_poly.type
_entity_poly.pdbx_seq_one_letter_code
_entity_poly.pdbx_strand_id
1 'polypeptide(L)'
;MTMIVEPPPERLLDQLRSQIRYLHYSIRTEEAYVYWVRAFIRFHGLRHPLELGGSEVESFLSWLSSERQVSASTHKQALSALLFLYQRVLGQQLPWMEQIIRPRSDARLPVVLAHDEVARVLTALDSDWRLFGQLLYGTGLRLLEGLRLRVKDIDFDRRAIVVREGKGSKDRVVMLPASLEQSLHRQLVAAHALWAADRAAGVAGVELPHALARKYPRTPLSWAWFWVFPQASLSCDPRGEGVRRHHQLDQTFQRAFKRAVLAAGLHKPATPHTLRHSFATHLLLAGYDIRTVQELLGHADVSTTMIYTHVLRLGGGAVRSPMDSLMGLQNGPTGPTGPTAPAAALGAAPVRAGRQPAAVLPALRKAPLGTREPAARYTVRPPCCPPTPSFTAAATSAF
;
A
#
# COMPACT_ATOMS: atom_id res chain seq x y z
N MET A 1 -15.39 0.62 -51.21
CA MET A 1 -15.76 1.67 -50.21
C MET A 1 -16.13 0.95 -48.93
N THR A 2 -15.11 0.75 -48.05
CA THR A 2 -15.28 -0.01 -46.80
C THR A 2 -15.96 0.92 -45.79
N MET A 3 -17.20 0.65 -45.45
CA MET A 3 -17.88 1.40 -44.38
C MET A 3 -17.13 1.13 -43.05
N ILE A 4 -16.50 2.16 -42.53
CA ILE A 4 -15.98 2.14 -41.16
C ILE A 4 -17.22 2.23 -40.25
N VAL A 5 -17.63 1.09 -39.71
CA VAL A 5 -18.66 1.06 -38.65
C VAL A 5 -18.03 1.67 -37.41
N GLU A 6 -18.42 2.90 -37.06
CA GLU A 6 -18.06 3.50 -35.80
C GLU A 6 -18.53 2.57 -34.65
N PRO A 7 -17.66 2.21 -33.71
CA PRO A 7 -18.06 1.41 -32.57
C PRO A 7 -19.17 2.16 -31.79
N PRO A 8 -20.15 1.45 -31.24
CA PRO A 8 -21.23 2.09 -30.47
C PRO A 8 -20.62 2.89 -29.32
N PRO A 9 -21.20 4.04 -28.97
CA PRO A 9 -20.66 4.90 -27.93
C PRO A 9 -20.54 4.11 -26.62
N GLU A 10 -19.34 4.10 -26.05
CA GLU A 10 -19.06 3.42 -24.77
C GLU A 10 -20.02 3.94 -23.69
N ARG A 11 -20.57 3.03 -22.88
CA ARG A 11 -21.43 3.40 -21.75
C ARG A 11 -20.62 4.26 -20.77
N LEU A 12 -21.26 5.24 -20.14
CA LEU A 12 -20.60 6.18 -19.21
C LEU A 12 -19.68 5.51 -18.17
N LEU A 13 -20.14 4.39 -17.58
CA LEU A 13 -19.31 3.69 -16.59
C LEU A 13 -18.11 2.98 -17.21
N ASP A 14 -18.17 2.62 -18.48
CA ASP A 14 -17.04 2.01 -19.19
C ASP A 14 -16.03 3.09 -19.60
N GLN A 15 -16.50 4.27 -20.03
CA GLN A 15 -15.65 5.46 -20.21
C GLN A 15 -14.93 5.83 -18.90
N LEU A 16 -15.65 5.82 -17.76
CA LEU A 16 -15.07 6.07 -16.44
C LEU A 16 -13.95 5.08 -16.13
N ARG A 17 -14.20 3.78 -16.34
CA ARG A 17 -13.18 2.74 -16.13
C ARG A 17 -11.98 2.90 -17.06
N SER A 18 -12.22 3.18 -18.34
CA SER A 18 -11.18 3.41 -19.35
C SER A 18 -10.27 4.57 -18.94
N GLN A 19 -10.83 5.69 -18.48
CA GLN A 19 -10.07 6.85 -18.01
C GLN A 19 -9.28 6.56 -16.73
N ILE A 20 -9.88 5.84 -15.77
CA ILE A 20 -9.20 5.44 -14.53
C ILE A 20 -7.99 4.53 -14.84
N ARG A 21 -8.17 3.58 -15.77
CA ARG A 21 -7.11 2.65 -16.21
C ARG A 21 -6.03 3.37 -17.02
N TYR A 22 -6.41 4.31 -17.87
CA TYR A 22 -5.48 5.16 -18.63
C TYR A 22 -4.55 5.94 -17.69
N LEU A 23 -5.06 6.43 -16.56
CA LEU A 23 -4.28 7.14 -15.54
C LEU A 23 -3.58 6.19 -14.54
N HIS A 24 -3.57 4.89 -14.81
CA HIS A 24 -2.93 3.87 -13.98
C HIS A 24 -3.40 3.84 -12.51
N TYR A 25 -4.66 4.19 -12.26
CA TYR A 25 -5.23 4.11 -10.90
C TYR A 25 -5.46 2.66 -10.49
N SER A 26 -5.46 2.43 -9.17
CA SER A 26 -5.67 1.11 -8.59
C SER A 26 -7.08 0.58 -8.86
N ILE A 27 -7.25 -0.75 -8.86
CA ILE A 27 -8.57 -1.42 -8.97
C ILE A 27 -9.50 -0.91 -7.87
N ARG A 28 -9.02 -0.71 -6.64
CA ARG A 28 -9.82 -0.18 -5.53
C ARG A 28 -10.30 1.25 -5.79
N THR A 29 -9.50 2.07 -6.45
CA THR A 29 -9.93 3.41 -6.86
C THR A 29 -11.01 3.31 -7.93
N GLU A 30 -10.86 2.40 -8.89
CA GLU A 30 -11.85 2.13 -9.93
C GLU A 30 -13.19 1.70 -9.31
N GLU A 31 -13.17 0.72 -8.40
CA GLU A 31 -14.37 0.23 -7.69
C GLU A 31 -15.05 1.33 -6.87
N ALA A 32 -14.26 2.11 -6.12
CA ALA A 32 -14.78 3.20 -5.31
C ALA A 32 -15.40 4.31 -6.16
N TYR A 33 -14.75 4.70 -7.27
CA TYR A 33 -15.27 5.75 -8.14
C TYR A 33 -16.54 5.28 -8.87
N VAL A 34 -16.55 4.06 -9.39
CA VAL A 34 -17.74 3.46 -9.99
C VAL A 34 -18.89 3.37 -8.98
N TYR A 35 -18.61 3.01 -7.73
CA TYR A 35 -19.62 2.96 -6.67
C TYR A 35 -20.25 4.35 -6.44
N TRP A 36 -19.42 5.39 -6.26
CA TRP A 36 -19.92 6.74 -5.99
C TRP A 36 -20.66 7.35 -7.17
N VAL A 37 -20.20 7.15 -8.39
CA VAL A 37 -20.90 7.59 -9.61
C VAL A 37 -22.25 6.88 -9.75
N ARG A 38 -22.31 5.58 -9.49
CA ARG A 38 -23.60 4.85 -9.48
C ARG A 38 -24.53 5.35 -8.38
N ALA A 39 -24.02 5.63 -7.18
CA ALA A 39 -24.80 6.17 -6.08
C ALA A 39 -25.39 7.54 -6.44
N PHE A 40 -24.59 8.41 -7.05
CA PHE A 40 -25.01 9.73 -7.53
C PHE A 40 -26.13 9.63 -8.58
N ILE A 41 -25.96 8.79 -9.61
CA ILE A 41 -26.95 8.57 -10.66
C ILE A 41 -28.28 8.03 -10.06
N ARG A 42 -28.21 7.09 -9.12
CA ARG A 42 -29.40 6.54 -8.44
C ARG A 42 -30.11 7.58 -7.58
N PHE A 43 -29.36 8.42 -6.87
CA PHE A 43 -29.91 9.48 -6.04
C PHE A 43 -30.76 10.47 -6.87
N HIS A 44 -30.34 10.74 -8.12
CA HIS A 44 -31.06 11.63 -9.04
C HIS A 44 -32.01 10.89 -10.00
N GLY A 45 -32.55 9.73 -9.60
CA GLY A 45 -33.59 9.05 -10.38
C GLY A 45 -33.11 8.51 -11.73
N LEU A 46 -31.86 8.05 -11.81
CA LEU A 46 -31.23 7.49 -13.01
C LEU A 46 -31.03 8.49 -14.18
N ARG A 47 -31.09 9.78 -13.89
CA ARG A 47 -30.77 10.82 -14.87
C ARG A 47 -29.29 10.75 -15.27
N HIS A 48 -29.03 11.10 -16.53
CA HIS A 48 -27.65 11.10 -17.03
C HIS A 48 -26.84 12.27 -16.41
N PRO A 49 -25.59 12.05 -15.94
CA PRO A 49 -24.78 13.11 -15.32
C PRO A 49 -24.55 14.37 -16.18
N LEU A 50 -24.64 14.28 -17.49
CA LEU A 50 -24.60 15.47 -18.37
C LEU A 50 -25.78 16.43 -18.15
N GLU A 51 -26.91 15.92 -17.64
CA GLU A 51 -28.12 16.72 -17.35
C GLU A 51 -28.09 17.25 -15.90
N LEU A 52 -27.08 16.84 -15.10
CA LEU A 52 -26.95 17.19 -13.72
C LEU A 52 -25.80 18.19 -13.56
N GLY A 53 -26.05 19.23 -12.81
CA GLY A 53 -25.09 20.31 -12.60
C GLY A 53 -24.60 20.35 -11.16
N GLY A 54 -24.23 21.56 -10.77
CA GLY A 54 -23.68 21.83 -9.48
C GLY A 54 -24.62 21.64 -8.32
N SER A 55 -25.82 22.12 -8.46
CA SER A 55 -26.89 21.98 -7.46
C SER A 55 -27.15 20.52 -7.12
N GLU A 56 -27.11 19.65 -8.14
CA GLU A 56 -27.33 18.22 -7.96
C GLU A 56 -26.16 17.56 -7.23
N VAL A 57 -24.91 17.94 -7.55
CA VAL A 57 -23.74 17.44 -6.83
C VAL A 57 -23.76 17.89 -5.37
N GLU A 58 -24.08 19.16 -5.13
CA GLU A 58 -24.18 19.71 -3.77
C GLU A 58 -25.30 19.04 -2.97
N SER A 59 -26.47 18.82 -3.58
CA SER A 59 -27.59 18.10 -2.95
C SER A 59 -27.20 16.67 -2.56
N PHE A 60 -26.50 15.95 -3.44
CA PHE A 60 -26.04 14.61 -3.13
C PHE A 60 -25.00 14.59 -2.00
N LEU A 61 -24.03 15.49 -2.03
CA LEU A 61 -22.99 15.60 -0.98
C LEU A 61 -23.60 16.03 0.37
N SER A 62 -24.57 16.93 0.37
CA SER A 62 -25.33 17.33 1.54
C SER A 62 -26.13 16.16 2.11
N TRP A 63 -26.82 15.41 1.27
CA TRP A 63 -27.52 14.19 1.66
C TRP A 63 -26.59 13.15 2.30
N LEU A 64 -25.38 12.96 1.74
CA LEU A 64 -24.38 12.06 2.34
C LEU A 64 -23.99 12.49 3.74
N SER A 65 -23.90 13.80 3.99
CA SER A 65 -23.51 14.35 5.29
C SER A 65 -24.66 14.35 6.30
N SER A 66 -25.86 14.80 5.90
CA SER A 66 -27.01 14.99 6.81
C SER A 66 -27.75 13.67 7.06
N GLU A 67 -28.16 12.97 5.99
CA GLU A 67 -29.02 11.78 6.11
C GLU A 67 -28.18 10.49 6.32
N ARG A 68 -27.08 10.35 5.55
CA ARG A 68 -26.24 9.15 5.62
C ARG A 68 -25.16 9.26 6.69
N GLN A 69 -24.94 10.44 7.27
CA GLN A 69 -23.95 10.71 8.31
C GLN A 69 -22.58 10.10 8.04
N VAL A 70 -22.13 10.16 6.77
CA VAL A 70 -20.86 9.60 6.37
C VAL A 70 -19.68 10.37 6.97
N SER A 71 -18.57 9.70 7.21
CA SER A 71 -17.35 10.36 7.68
C SER A 71 -16.82 11.39 6.69
N ALA A 72 -16.08 12.39 7.16
CA ALA A 72 -15.44 13.40 6.30
C ALA A 72 -14.52 12.78 5.23
N SER A 73 -13.86 11.66 5.53
CA SER A 73 -13.04 10.93 4.56
C SER A 73 -13.88 10.27 3.47
N THR A 74 -15.02 9.70 3.81
CA THR A 74 -15.98 9.10 2.88
C THR A 74 -16.59 10.16 1.98
N HIS A 75 -17.00 11.29 2.54
CA HIS A 75 -17.50 12.45 1.80
C HIS A 75 -16.44 12.97 0.80
N LYS A 76 -15.18 13.12 1.23
CA LYS A 76 -14.07 13.52 0.36
C LYS A 76 -13.84 12.52 -0.78
N GLN A 77 -14.01 11.23 -0.53
CA GLN A 77 -13.88 10.19 -1.57
C GLN A 77 -15.00 10.31 -2.61
N ALA A 78 -16.26 10.51 -2.17
CA ALA A 78 -17.40 10.74 -3.06
C ALA A 78 -17.18 11.99 -3.93
N LEU A 79 -16.79 13.11 -3.33
CA LEU A 79 -16.46 14.34 -4.05
C LEU A 79 -15.35 14.11 -5.08
N SER A 80 -14.26 13.39 -4.71
CA SER A 80 -13.17 13.11 -5.65
C SER A 80 -13.62 12.27 -6.84
N ALA A 81 -14.55 11.32 -6.63
CA ALA A 81 -15.11 10.51 -7.70
C ALA A 81 -15.98 11.34 -8.67
N LEU A 82 -16.79 12.26 -8.15
CA LEU A 82 -17.62 13.16 -8.97
C LEU A 82 -16.76 14.19 -9.72
N LEU A 83 -15.75 14.79 -9.07
CA LEU A 83 -14.78 15.66 -9.73
C LEU A 83 -14.10 14.94 -10.89
N PHE A 84 -13.68 13.69 -10.68
CA PHE A 84 -13.07 12.89 -11.73
C PHE A 84 -14.04 12.64 -12.89
N LEU A 85 -15.30 12.28 -12.58
CA LEU A 85 -16.33 12.08 -13.59
C LEU A 85 -16.50 13.33 -14.47
N TYR A 86 -16.78 14.48 -13.86
CA TYR A 86 -17.06 15.70 -14.61
C TYR A 86 -15.83 16.22 -15.36
N GLN A 87 -14.67 16.31 -14.72
CA GLN A 87 -13.49 16.91 -15.33
C GLN A 87 -12.79 15.99 -16.35
N ARG A 88 -12.73 14.67 -16.07
CA ARG A 88 -11.92 13.73 -16.88
C ARG A 88 -12.73 12.90 -17.87
N VAL A 89 -13.98 12.63 -17.56
CA VAL A 89 -14.84 11.78 -18.41
C VAL A 89 -15.79 12.64 -19.24
N LEU A 90 -16.47 13.61 -18.62
CA LEU A 90 -17.45 14.45 -19.30
C LEU A 90 -16.85 15.74 -19.88
N GLY A 91 -15.59 16.07 -19.57
CA GLY A 91 -14.92 17.26 -20.05
C GLY A 91 -15.53 18.59 -19.56
N GLN A 92 -16.37 18.54 -18.52
CA GLN A 92 -17.04 19.71 -17.96
C GLN A 92 -16.22 20.30 -16.81
N GLN A 93 -15.94 21.60 -16.89
CA GLN A 93 -15.42 22.35 -15.76
C GLN A 93 -16.60 22.88 -14.94
N LEU A 94 -16.56 22.57 -13.66
CA LEU A 94 -17.57 23.04 -12.69
C LEU A 94 -16.88 24.04 -11.75
N PRO A 95 -16.85 25.35 -12.11
CA PRO A 95 -16.06 26.36 -11.40
C PRO A 95 -16.38 26.47 -9.90
N TRP A 96 -17.62 26.19 -9.54
CA TRP A 96 -18.13 26.26 -8.16
C TRP A 96 -17.70 25.03 -7.32
N MET A 97 -17.22 23.94 -7.90
CA MET A 97 -16.74 22.76 -7.15
C MET A 97 -15.49 23.07 -6.31
N GLU A 98 -14.75 24.13 -6.62
CA GLU A 98 -13.66 24.62 -5.78
C GLU A 98 -14.18 25.28 -4.50
N GLN A 99 -15.43 25.76 -4.51
CA GLN A 99 -16.10 26.42 -3.39
C GLN A 99 -16.84 25.43 -2.45
N ILE A 100 -16.95 24.15 -2.81
CA ILE A 100 -17.58 23.16 -1.92
C ILE A 100 -16.84 23.10 -0.61
N ILE A 101 -17.54 23.42 0.47
CA ILE A 101 -17.03 23.33 1.84
C ILE A 101 -16.69 21.87 2.13
N ARG A 102 -15.40 21.59 2.17
CA ARG A 102 -14.93 20.25 2.55
C ARG A 102 -15.08 20.08 4.05
N PRO A 103 -15.78 19.05 4.54
CA PRO A 103 -15.85 18.79 5.96
C PRO A 103 -14.44 18.74 6.57
N ARG A 104 -14.23 19.50 7.64
CA ARG A 104 -12.96 19.45 8.38
C ARG A 104 -12.82 18.06 8.98
N SER A 105 -11.73 17.41 8.69
CA SER A 105 -11.35 16.17 9.35
C SER A 105 -10.45 16.56 10.51
N ASP A 106 -10.94 16.35 11.72
CA ASP A 106 -10.08 16.47 12.89
C ASP A 106 -8.96 15.45 12.79
N ALA A 107 -7.74 15.93 12.84
CA ALA A 107 -6.56 15.07 12.82
C ALA A 107 -6.51 14.27 14.13
N ARG A 108 -6.94 13.01 14.09
CA ARG A 108 -6.81 12.11 15.24
C ARG A 108 -5.36 11.71 15.41
N LEU A 109 -4.86 11.79 16.63
CA LEU A 109 -3.53 11.25 16.93
C LEU A 109 -3.49 9.75 16.62
N PRO A 110 -2.43 9.27 15.94
CA PRO A 110 -2.31 7.86 15.63
C PRO A 110 -2.16 7.03 16.91
N VAL A 111 -2.81 5.88 16.92
CA VAL A 111 -2.61 4.89 17.99
C VAL A 111 -1.19 4.34 17.88
N VAL A 112 -0.46 4.37 19.00
CA VAL A 112 0.87 3.79 19.15
C VAL A 112 0.81 2.73 20.25
N LEU A 113 1.38 1.56 19.99
CA LEU A 113 1.55 0.49 20.95
C LEU A 113 2.91 0.64 21.64
N ALA A 114 2.96 0.38 22.93
CA ALA A 114 4.22 0.22 23.66
C ALA A 114 4.97 -1.06 23.19
N HIS A 115 6.26 -1.19 23.50
CA HIS A 115 7.05 -2.37 23.11
C HIS A 115 6.42 -3.69 23.58
N ASP A 116 5.98 -3.73 24.84
CA ASP A 116 5.33 -4.92 25.42
C ASP A 116 3.97 -5.24 24.75
N GLU A 117 3.21 -4.19 24.39
CA GLU A 117 1.94 -4.37 23.68
C GLU A 117 2.19 -4.94 22.27
N VAL A 118 3.22 -4.44 21.56
CA VAL A 118 3.62 -4.99 20.26
C VAL A 118 4.04 -6.45 20.42
N ALA A 119 4.89 -6.77 21.41
CA ALA A 119 5.35 -8.13 21.66
C ALA A 119 4.18 -9.09 21.91
N ARG A 120 3.21 -8.70 22.75
CA ARG A 120 2.00 -9.49 23.03
C ARG A 120 1.17 -9.73 21.78
N VAL A 121 0.94 -8.71 20.96
CA VAL A 121 0.18 -8.84 19.70
C VAL A 121 0.89 -9.77 18.73
N LEU A 122 2.20 -9.59 18.54
CA LEU A 122 3.00 -10.43 17.63
C LEU A 122 3.05 -11.89 18.09
N THR A 123 3.08 -12.13 19.41
CA THR A 123 3.02 -13.49 19.98
C THR A 123 1.64 -14.12 19.79
N ALA A 124 0.57 -13.34 19.91
CA ALA A 124 -0.81 -13.78 19.74
C ALA A 124 -1.21 -13.99 18.25
N LEU A 125 -0.40 -13.56 17.30
CA LEU A 125 -0.64 -13.86 15.88
C LEU A 125 -0.45 -15.35 15.61
N ASP A 126 -1.35 -15.90 14.78
CA ASP A 126 -1.23 -17.27 14.25
C ASP A 126 0.16 -17.46 13.58
N SER A 127 0.68 -18.70 13.59
CA SER A 127 2.01 -19.04 13.04
C SER A 127 2.23 -18.50 11.63
N ASP A 128 1.19 -18.61 10.78
CA ASP A 128 1.23 -18.21 9.37
C ASP A 128 1.39 -16.69 9.18
N TRP A 129 0.96 -15.89 10.16
CA TRP A 129 0.98 -14.44 10.09
C TRP A 129 2.01 -13.78 11.00
N ARG A 130 2.59 -14.53 11.92
CA ARG A 130 3.56 -13.98 12.91
C ARG A 130 4.77 -13.36 12.24
N LEU A 131 5.39 -14.09 11.31
CA LEU A 131 6.53 -13.58 10.55
C LEU A 131 6.16 -12.29 9.80
N PHE A 132 4.99 -12.28 9.15
CA PHE A 132 4.55 -11.12 8.41
C PHE A 132 4.28 -9.91 9.32
N GLY A 133 3.66 -10.12 10.48
CA GLY A 133 3.46 -9.08 11.50
C GLY A 133 4.79 -8.52 12.03
N GLN A 134 5.76 -9.41 12.32
CA GLN A 134 7.11 -9.04 12.74
C GLN A 134 7.84 -8.23 11.65
N LEU A 135 7.69 -8.62 10.37
CA LEU A 135 8.26 -7.89 9.25
C LEU A 135 7.68 -6.48 9.15
N LEU A 136 6.35 -6.32 9.23
CA LEU A 136 5.70 -5.01 9.19
C LEU A 136 6.19 -4.08 10.31
N TYR A 137 6.32 -4.62 11.54
CA TYR A 137 6.84 -3.84 12.66
C TYR A 137 8.32 -3.54 12.52
N GLY A 138 9.15 -4.53 12.16
CA GLY A 138 10.60 -4.38 12.09
C GLY A 138 11.11 -3.52 10.94
N THR A 139 10.27 -3.25 9.92
CA THR A 139 10.66 -2.49 8.72
C THR A 139 9.82 -1.24 8.48
N GLY A 140 8.72 -1.09 9.20
CA GLY A 140 7.76 0.00 8.99
C GLY A 140 7.04 -0.04 7.64
N LEU A 141 7.01 -1.18 6.94
CA LEU A 141 6.30 -1.35 5.66
C LEU A 141 4.80 -1.09 5.79
N ARG A 142 4.19 -0.54 4.72
CA ARG A 142 2.74 -0.54 4.59
C ARG A 142 2.25 -1.97 4.34
N LEU A 143 1.04 -2.29 4.77
CA LEU A 143 0.45 -3.63 4.62
C LEU A 143 0.61 -4.19 3.20
N LEU A 144 0.18 -3.45 2.18
CA LEU A 144 0.27 -3.90 0.79
C LEU A 144 1.71 -3.90 0.25
N GLU A 145 2.60 -3.06 0.73
CA GLU A 145 4.01 -3.12 0.38
C GLU A 145 4.62 -4.44 0.84
N GLY A 146 4.36 -4.85 2.09
CA GLY A 146 4.83 -6.13 2.62
C GLY A 146 4.23 -7.33 1.89
N LEU A 147 2.92 -7.34 1.61
CA LEU A 147 2.26 -8.42 0.89
C LEU A 147 2.76 -8.57 -0.56
N ARG A 148 3.12 -7.46 -1.20
CA ARG A 148 3.60 -7.42 -2.58
C ARG A 148 5.10 -7.62 -2.76
N LEU A 149 5.82 -7.92 -1.66
CA LEU A 149 7.25 -8.24 -1.76
C LEU A 149 7.48 -9.44 -2.67
N ARG A 150 8.46 -9.28 -3.55
CA ARG A 150 8.92 -10.35 -4.43
C ARG A 150 10.26 -10.90 -3.95
N VAL A 151 10.58 -12.11 -4.34
CA VAL A 151 11.85 -12.76 -3.94
C VAL A 151 13.05 -11.88 -4.24
N LYS A 152 13.10 -11.27 -5.40
CA LYS A 152 14.20 -10.36 -5.84
C LYS A 152 14.32 -9.07 -5.03
N ASP A 153 13.31 -8.74 -4.20
CA ASP A 153 13.31 -7.50 -3.43
C ASP A 153 13.98 -7.67 -2.06
N ILE A 154 14.38 -8.91 -1.70
CA ILE A 154 15.09 -9.22 -0.47
C ILE A 154 16.56 -9.47 -0.79
N ASP A 155 17.43 -8.66 -0.21
CA ASP A 155 18.89 -8.80 -0.28
C ASP A 155 19.39 -9.22 1.09
N PHE A 156 19.73 -10.50 1.27
CA PHE A 156 20.22 -11.05 2.53
C PHE A 156 21.66 -10.61 2.81
N ASP A 157 22.48 -10.50 1.76
CA ASP A 157 23.91 -10.13 1.91
C ASP A 157 24.05 -8.71 2.45
N ARG A 158 23.21 -7.79 1.95
CA ARG A 158 23.16 -6.40 2.39
C ARG A 158 22.20 -6.14 3.54
N ARG A 159 21.45 -7.17 3.97
CA ARG A 159 20.35 -7.04 4.95
C ARG A 159 19.39 -5.90 4.62
N ALA A 160 18.93 -5.90 3.39
CA ALA A 160 18.11 -4.85 2.85
C ALA A 160 16.86 -5.40 2.15
N ILE A 161 15.78 -4.63 2.16
CA ILE A 161 14.55 -4.89 1.41
C ILE A 161 14.28 -3.69 0.52
N VAL A 162 14.14 -3.93 -0.78
CA VAL A 162 13.77 -2.90 -1.76
C VAL A 162 12.26 -2.84 -1.87
N VAL A 163 11.67 -1.74 -1.41
CA VAL A 163 10.24 -1.47 -1.52
C VAL A 163 9.98 -0.73 -2.81
N ARG A 164 9.31 -1.41 -3.75
CA ARG A 164 9.01 -0.86 -5.07
C ARG A 164 7.63 -0.23 -5.09
N GLU A 165 7.46 0.79 -5.95
CA GLU A 165 6.17 1.46 -6.20
C GLU A 165 5.47 1.92 -4.91
N GLY A 166 6.22 2.45 -3.97
CA GLY A 166 5.67 3.10 -2.78
C GLY A 166 4.70 4.23 -3.16
N LYS A 167 4.02 4.81 -2.19
CA LYS A 167 3.12 5.95 -2.42
C LYS A 167 3.86 7.06 -3.20
N GLY A 168 3.42 7.35 -4.43
CA GLY A 168 4.07 8.30 -5.34
C GLY A 168 5.13 7.69 -6.27
N SER A 169 5.10 6.35 -6.49
CA SER A 169 5.99 5.60 -7.40
C SER A 169 7.49 5.77 -7.09
N LYS A 170 7.85 6.00 -5.82
CA LYS A 170 9.24 6.10 -5.37
C LYS A 170 9.67 4.80 -4.71
N ASP A 171 10.74 4.21 -5.21
CA ASP A 171 11.41 3.09 -4.58
C ASP A 171 12.18 3.58 -3.34
N ARG A 172 12.27 2.73 -2.32
CA ARG A 172 13.11 2.96 -1.15
C ARG A 172 13.70 1.66 -0.64
N VAL A 173 14.77 1.77 0.09
CA VAL A 173 15.41 0.63 0.75
C VAL A 173 15.14 0.73 2.26
N VAL A 174 14.74 -0.39 2.87
CA VAL A 174 14.60 -0.52 4.32
C VAL A 174 15.48 -1.65 4.84
N MET A 175 15.84 -1.60 6.12
CA MET A 175 16.63 -2.66 6.75
C MET A 175 15.85 -3.98 6.80
N LEU A 176 16.54 -5.09 6.61
CA LEU A 176 16.08 -6.42 6.99
C LEU A 176 16.54 -6.73 8.41
N PRO A 177 15.63 -6.89 9.40
CA PRO A 177 16.03 -7.23 10.75
C PRO A 177 16.74 -8.60 10.80
N ALA A 178 17.94 -8.65 11.40
CA ALA A 178 18.71 -9.89 11.50
C ALA A 178 17.94 -11.04 12.19
N SER A 179 17.09 -10.70 13.16
CA SER A 179 16.23 -11.69 13.85
C SER A 179 15.20 -12.36 12.96
N LEU A 180 14.87 -11.79 11.78
CA LEU A 180 13.89 -12.35 10.86
C LEU A 180 14.51 -13.15 9.70
N GLU A 181 15.81 -13.08 9.52
CA GLU A 181 16.55 -13.68 8.40
C GLU A 181 16.24 -15.17 8.25
N GLN A 182 16.44 -15.97 9.31
CA GLN A 182 16.17 -17.40 9.27
C GLN A 182 14.70 -17.73 8.99
N SER A 183 13.77 -16.96 9.56
CA SER A 183 12.34 -17.17 9.35
C SER A 183 11.93 -16.82 7.92
N LEU A 184 12.53 -15.77 7.34
CA LEU A 184 12.32 -15.43 5.93
C LEU A 184 12.92 -16.47 4.98
N HIS A 185 14.08 -17.06 5.28
CA HIS A 185 14.60 -18.17 4.50
C HIS A 185 13.62 -19.35 4.49
N ARG A 186 13.05 -19.74 5.65
CA ARG A 186 12.03 -20.79 5.72
C ARG A 186 10.78 -20.44 4.91
N GLN A 187 10.35 -19.19 4.97
CA GLN A 187 9.22 -18.70 4.16
C GLN A 187 9.52 -18.80 2.66
N LEU A 188 10.73 -18.45 2.22
CA LEU A 188 11.14 -18.57 0.81
C LEU A 188 11.20 -20.02 0.37
N VAL A 189 11.62 -20.95 1.22
CA VAL A 189 11.60 -22.41 0.90
C VAL A 189 10.16 -22.85 0.67
N ALA A 190 9.22 -22.48 1.54
CA ALA A 190 7.80 -22.80 1.37
C ALA A 190 7.20 -22.16 0.10
N ALA A 191 7.52 -20.90 -0.16
CA ALA A 191 7.11 -20.20 -1.38
C ALA A 191 7.70 -20.84 -2.65
N HIS A 192 8.95 -21.32 -2.59
CA HIS A 192 9.60 -21.99 -3.72
C HIS A 192 8.93 -23.32 -4.05
N ALA A 193 8.55 -24.11 -3.04
CA ALA A 193 7.81 -25.35 -3.26
C ALA A 193 6.48 -25.09 -3.99
N LEU A 194 5.77 -24.03 -3.61
CA LEU A 194 4.53 -23.61 -4.26
C LEU A 194 4.77 -23.12 -5.70
N TRP A 195 5.82 -22.33 -5.91
CA TRP A 195 6.24 -21.89 -7.24
C TRP A 195 6.58 -23.09 -8.16
N ALA A 196 7.32 -24.07 -7.66
CA ALA A 196 7.68 -25.26 -8.42
C ALA A 196 6.43 -26.08 -8.81
N ALA A 197 5.48 -26.26 -7.89
CA ALA A 197 4.21 -26.90 -8.15
C ALA A 197 3.38 -26.17 -9.22
N ASP A 198 3.31 -24.83 -9.14
CA ASP A 198 2.65 -24.01 -10.16
C ASP A 198 3.33 -24.15 -11.54
N ARG A 199 4.67 -24.26 -11.59
CA ARG A 199 5.40 -24.48 -12.86
C ARG A 199 5.09 -25.85 -13.44
N ALA A 200 5.07 -26.90 -12.61
CA ALA A 200 4.72 -28.25 -13.03
C ALA A 200 3.26 -28.33 -13.54
N ALA A 201 2.35 -27.60 -12.92
CA ALA A 201 0.94 -27.52 -13.29
C ALA A 201 0.64 -26.58 -14.48
N GLY A 202 1.64 -25.92 -15.07
CA GLY A 202 1.44 -25.01 -16.21
C GLY A 202 0.70 -23.71 -15.88
N VAL A 203 0.67 -23.28 -14.60
CA VAL A 203 0.03 -22.03 -14.19
C VAL A 203 0.69 -20.82 -14.85
N ALA A 204 -0.10 -19.83 -15.25
CA ALA A 204 0.32 -18.67 -16.05
C ALA A 204 1.35 -17.72 -15.39
N GLY A 205 1.84 -18.06 -14.21
CA GLY A 205 2.80 -17.24 -13.47
C GLY A 205 2.14 -16.12 -12.69
N VAL A 206 2.94 -15.15 -12.22
CA VAL A 206 2.47 -14.00 -11.42
C VAL A 206 2.18 -12.82 -12.32
N GLU A 207 1.30 -11.92 -11.85
CA GLU A 207 1.10 -10.62 -12.48
C GLU A 207 2.38 -9.79 -12.41
N LEU A 208 2.67 -9.06 -13.48
CA LEU A 208 3.74 -8.06 -13.52
C LEU A 208 3.15 -6.67 -13.70
N PRO A 209 3.80 -5.63 -13.14
CA PRO A 209 3.33 -4.27 -13.29
C PRO A 209 3.40 -3.80 -14.76
N HIS A 210 2.40 -3.04 -15.17
CA HIS A 210 2.29 -2.38 -16.47
C HIS A 210 2.46 -3.33 -17.67
N ALA A 211 3.20 -2.90 -18.69
CA ALA A 211 3.45 -3.68 -19.92
C ALA A 211 4.65 -4.66 -19.79
N LEU A 212 5.17 -4.87 -18.59
CA LEU A 212 6.39 -5.66 -18.40
C LEU A 212 6.21 -7.12 -18.84
N ALA A 213 5.03 -7.71 -18.61
CA ALA A 213 4.71 -9.07 -19.06
C ALA A 213 4.75 -9.21 -20.60
N ARG A 214 4.34 -8.14 -21.32
CA ARG A 214 4.39 -8.11 -22.79
C ARG A 214 5.82 -7.96 -23.30
N LYS A 215 6.62 -7.11 -22.62
CA LYS A 215 8.03 -6.89 -22.97
C LYS A 215 8.90 -8.12 -22.67
N TYR A 216 8.61 -8.81 -21.56
CA TYR A 216 9.38 -9.98 -21.10
C TYR A 216 8.46 -11.15 -20.76
N PRO A 217 7.97 -11.93 -21.74
CA PRO A 217 6.94 -12.96 -21.56
C PRO A 217 7.31 -14.09 -20.60
N ARG A 218 8.60 -14.38 -20.41
CA ARG A 218 9.08 -15.42 -19.49
C ARG A 218 9.22 -14.93 -18.03
N THR A 219 9.25 -13.64 -17.82
CA THR A 219 9.46 -13.03 -16.49
C THR A 219 8.37 -13.38 -15.46
N PRO A 220 7.07 -13.47 -15.83
CA PRO A 220 6.03 -13.91 -14.89
C PRO A 220 6.27 -15.29 -14.30
N LEU A 221 7.02 -16.13 -15.00
CA LEU A 221 7.31 -17.52 -14.63
C LEU A 221 8.56 -17.65 -13.75
N SER A 222 9.38 -16.61 -13.64
CA SER A 222 10.67 -16.68 -12.94
C SER A 222 10.49 -16.62 -11.43
N TRP A 223 11.34 -17.38 -10.71
CA TRP A 223 11.38 -17.39 -9.26
C TRP A 223 11.62 -15.99 -8.67
N ALA A 224 12.50 -15.20 -9.25
CA ALA A 224 12.82 -13.85 -8.78
C ALA A 224 11.61 -12.92 -8.69
N TRP A 225 10.60 -13.12 -9.52
CA TRP A 225 9.36 -12.31 -9.53
C TRP A 225 8.23 -12.92 -8.71
N PHE A 226 8.41 -14.11 -8.17
CA PHE A 226 7.40 -14.76 -7.34
C PHE A 226 7.20 -14.01 -6.03
N TRP A 227 6.07 -14.22 -5.40
CA TRP A 227 5.69 -13.57 -4.14
C TRP A 227 6.41 -14.19 -2.95
N VAL A 228 6.87 -13.36 -2.01
CA VAL A 228 7.39 -13.84 -0.71
C VAL A 228 6.26 -14.43 0.13
N PHE A 229 5.07 -13.83 0.06
CA PHE A 229 3.86 -14.28 0.74
C PHE A 229 2.76 -14.64 -0.27
N PRO A 230 2.88 -15.78 -0.98
CA PRO A 230 1.90 -16.21 -1.96
C PRO A 230 0.61 -16.67 -1.28
N GLN A 231 -0.53 -16.46 -1.95
CA GLN A 231 -1.81 -17.04 -1.54
C GLN A 231 -1.81 -18.55 -1.80
N ALA A 232 -2.46 -19.33 -0.91
CA ALA A 232 -2.53 -20.79 -1.07
C ALA A 232 -3.36 -21.21 -2.29
N SER A 233 -4.44 -20.48 -2.60
CA SER A 233 -5.30 -20.72 -3.77
C SER A 233 -4.91 -19.84 -4.96
N LEU A 234 -5.19 -20.34 -6.16
CA LEU A 234 -5.13 -19.54 -7.38
C LEU A 234 -6.36 -18.62 -7.47
N SER A 235 -6.24 -17.51 -8.15
CA SER A 235 -7.32 -16.54 -8.38
C SER A 235 -7.35 -16.05 -9.81
N CYS A 236 -8.57 -15.66 -10.28
CA CYS A 236 -8.71 -15.00 -11.57
C CYS A 236 -8.08 -13.61 -11.52
N ASP A 237 -7.37 -13.24 -12.59
CA ASP A 237 -6.85 -11.89 -12.75
C ASP A 237 -8.02 -10.94 -13.03
N PRO A 238 -8.29 -9.91 -12.20
CA PRO A 238 -9.43 -9.02 -12.36
C PRO A 238 -9.33 -8.09 -13.58
N ARG A 239 -8.15 -7.94 -14.16
CA ARG A 239 -7.89 -7.09 -15.35
C ARG A 239 -7.33 -7.86 -16.53
N GLY A 240 -7.06 -9.15 -16.37
CA GLY A 240 -6.50 -10.02 -17.39
C GLY A 240 -7.33 -11.28 -17.59
N GLU A 241 -6.96 -12.05 -18.61
CA GLU A 241 -7.52 -13.38 -18.84
C GLU A 241 -6.61 -14.42 -18.19
N GLY A 242 -7.16 -15.24 -17.31
CA GLY A 242 -6.47 -16.39 -16.77
C GLY A 242 -6.43 -16.47 -15.24
N VAL A 243 -6.01 -17.64 -14.79
CA VAL A 243 -5.86 -17.97 -13.38
C VAL A 243 -4.39 -17.88 -13.00
N ARG A 244 -4.08 -17.13 -11.93
CA ARG A 244 -2.72 -16.84 -11.50
C ARG A 244 -2.53 -17.04 -10.01
N ARG A 245 -1.28 -17.19 -9.58
CA ARG A 245 -0.91 -17.08 -8.18
C ARG A 245 -0.77 -15.61 -7.80
N HIS A 246 -1.56 -15.19 -6.80
CA HIS A 246 -1.50 -13.85 -6.26
C HIS A 246 -0.77 -13.84 -4.90
N HIS A 247 -0.44 -12.65 -4.39
CA HIS A 247 0.00 -12.50 -3.00
C HIS A 247 -1.19 -12.69 -2.05
N GLN A 248 -0.92 -12.90 -0.77
CA GLN A 248 -1.94 -12.99 0.27
C GLN A 248 -2.87 -11.76 0.27
N LEU A 249 -4.14 -11.97 0.60
CA LEU A 249 -5.12 -10.89 0.69
C LEU A 249 -4.92 -10.09 1.98
N ASP A 250 -4.95 -8.78 1.85
CA ASP A 250 -4.81 -7.85 2.98
C ASP A 250 -5.92 -8.02 4.04
N GLN A 251 -7.16 -8.28 3.60
CA GLN A 251 -8.28 -8.53 4.51
C GLN A 251 -8.05 -9.76 5.41
N THR A 252 -7.35 -10.78 4.92
CA THR A 252 -7.04 -11.98 5.70
C THR A 252 -6.10 -11.64 6.85
N PHE A 253 -5.03 -10.89 6.57
CA PHE A 253 -4.14 -10.41 7.62
C PHE A 253 -4.83 -9.44 8.58
N GLN A 254 -5.64 -8.51 8.07
CA GLN A 254 -6.37 -7.56 8.92
C GLN A 254 -7.28 -8.28 9.93
N ARG A 255 -7.97 -9.34 9.49
CA ARG A 255 -8.80 -10.19 10.38
C ARG A 255 -7.96 -10.93 11.41
N ALA A 256 -6.85 -11.54 10.99
CA ALA A 256 -5.92 -12.23 11.89
C ALA A 256 -5.33 -11.24 12.92
N PHE A 257 -4.90 -10.08 12.48
CA PHE A 257 -4.36 -9.03 13.35
C PHE A 257 -5.39 -8.53 14.37
N LYS A 258 -6.65 -8.30 13.95
CA LYS A 258 -7.72 -7.92 14.88
C LYS A 258 -7.95 -8.98 15.95
N ARG A 259 -7.96 -10.27 15.59
CA ARG A 259 -8.05 -11.38 16.58
C ARG A 259 -6.87 -11.36 17.55
N ALA A 260 -5.65 -11.18 17.04
CA ALA A 260 -4.44 -11.10 17.86
C ALA A 260 -4.46 -9.92 18.85
N VAL A 261 -4.94 -8.76 18.44
CA VAL A 261 -5.12 -7.58 19.32
C VAL A 261 -6.08 -7.89 20.48
N LEU A 262 -7.20 -8.54 20.17
CA LEU A 262 -8.17 -8.97 21.19
C LEU A 262 -7.59 -10.05 22.12
N ALA A 263 -6.91 -11.04 21.57
CA ALA A 263 -6.26 -12.11 22.35
C ALA A 263 -5.13 -11.59 23.24
N ALA A 264 -4.44 -10.54 22.81
CA ALA A 264 -3.42 -9.84 23.61
C ALA A 264 -4.01 -8.98 24.75
N GLY A 265 -5.34 -8.91 24.89
CA GLY A 265 -6.01 -8.09 25.92
C GLY A 265 -5.84 -6.59 25.74
N LEU A 266 -5.70 -6.11 24.50
CA LEU A 266 -5.54 -4.69 24.26
C LEU A 266 -6.89 -4.01 23.98
N HIS A 267 -7.14 -2.92 24.68
CA HIS A 267 -8.32 -2.05 24.47
C HIS A 267 -8.09 -0.95 23.42
N LYS A 268 -6.83 -0.74 22.99
CA LYS A 268 -6.48 0.24 21.95
C LYS A 268 -7.01 -0.25 20.58
N PRO A 269 -7.63 0.63 19.77
CA PRO A 269 -8.11 0.28 18.43
C PRO A 269 -6.93 0.13 17.45
N ALA A 270 -6.14 -0.93 17.64
CA ALA A 270 -4.95 -1.19 16.83
C ALA A 270 -5.32 -1.86 15.49
N THR A 271 -4.66 -1.43 14.44
CA THR A 271 -4.75 -1.95 13.08
C THR A 271 -3.35 -2.34 12.58
N PRO A 272 -3.20 -3.05 11.45
CA PRO A 272 -1.86 -3.28 10.90
C PRO A 272 -1.05 -2.01 10.69
N HIS A 273 -1.71 -0.88 10.40
CA HIS A 273 -1.02 0.40 10.26
C HIS A 273 -0.45 0.93 11.59
N THR A 274 -1.03 0.50 12.70
CA THR A 274 -0.52 0.81 14.05
C THR A 274 0.88 0.25 14.28
N LEU A 275 1.23 -0.91 13.69
CA LEU A 275 2.60 -1.45 13.75
C LEU A 275 3.62 -0.47 13.13
N ARG A 276 3.27 0.13 12.01
CA ARG A 276 4.10 1.13 11.35
C ARG A 276 4.19 2.44 12.17
N HIS A 277 3.10 2.86 12.80
CA HIS A 277 3.12 4.02 13.70
C HIS A 277 4.02 3.75 14.92
N SER A 278 3.91 2.56 15.50
CA SER A 278 4.76 2.14 16.62
C SER A 278 6.22 2.03 16.22
N PHE A 279 6.55 1.47 15.04
CA PHE A 279 7.90 1.45 14.50
C PHE A 279 8.50 2.86 14.40
N ALA A 280 7.78 3.79 13.78
CA ALA A 280 8.24 5.17 13.63
C ALA A 280 8.49 5.85 14.99
N THR A 281 7.55 5.70 15.90
CA THR A 281 7.64 6.29 17.24
C THR A 281 8.79 5.68 18.03
N HIS A 282 8.96 4.36 17.98
CA HIS A 282 10.02 3.66 18.70
C HIS A 282 11.42 4.03 18.18
N LEU A 283 11.59 4.24 16.87
CA LEU A 283 12.84 4.75 16.32
C LEU A 283 13.15 6.16 16.84
N LEU A 284 12.15 7.06 16.84
CA LEU A 284 12.34 8.41 17.37
C LEU A 284 12.65 8.39 18.88
N LEU A 285 12.02 7.52 19.67
CA LEU A 285 12.31 7.31 21.08
C LEU A 285 13.73 6.76 21.31
N ALA A 286 14.22 5.94 20.38
CA ALA A 286 15.59 5.42 20.37
C ALA A 286 16.63 6.46 19.92
N GLY A 287 16.23 7.71 19.61
CA GLY A 287 17.12 8.81 19.27
C GLY A 287 17.44 8.96 17.78
N TYR A 288 16.82 8.17 16.90
CA TYR A 288 17.00 8.37 15.46
C TYR A 288 16.35 9.69 15.01
N ASP A 289 17.01 10.39 14.09
CA ASP A 289 16.50 11.65 13.58
C ASP A 289 15.25 11.48 12.70
N ILE A 290 14.44 12.53 12.63
CA ILE A 290 13.14 12.48 11.92
C ILE A 290 13.30 12.32 10.41
N ARG A 291 14.42 12.75 9.82
CA ARG A 291 14.68 12.58 8.38
C ARG A 291 14.97 11.13 8.05
N THR A 292 15.78 10.46 8.84
CA THR A 292 16.02 9.01 8.73
C THR A 292 14.70 8.25 8.83
N VAL A 293 13.83 8.58 9.80
CA VAL A 293 12.52 7.94 9.93
C VAL A 293 11.62 8.26 8.73
N GLN A 294 11.63 9.50 8.22
CA GLN A 294 10.90 9.90 7.02
C GLN A 294 11.30 9.07 5.80
N GLU A 295 12.59 8.89 5.57
CA GLU A 295 13.15 8.12 4.45
C GLU A 295 12.75 6.64 4.53
N LEU A 296 12.94 6.01 5.69
CA LEU A 296 12.55 4.63 5.93
C LEU A 296 11.05 4.40 5.68
N LEU A 297 10.22 5.34 6.12
CA LEU A 297 8.79 5.29 5.89
C LEU A 297 8.39 5.63 4.45
N GLY A 298 9.22 6.34 3.70
CA GLY A 298 8.89 6.84 2.36
C GLY A 298 7.73 7.86 2.41
N HIS A 299 7.82 8.83 3.33
CA HIS A 299 6.90 9.96 3.37
C HIS A 299 7.41 11.07 2.47
N ALA A 300 6.62 11.48 1.49
CA ALA A 300 6.97 12.57 0.57
C ALA A 300 7.09 13.91 1.31
N ASP A 301 6.26 14.10 2.35
CA ASP A 301 6.23 15.30 3.18
C ASP A 301 6.60 14.95 4.63
N VAL A 302 7.51 15.74 5.21
CA VAL A 302 7.94 15.58 6.61
C VAL A 302 6.79 15.81 7.59
N SER A 303 5.80 16.63 7.22
CA SER A 303 4.61 16.87 8.04
C SER A 303 3.88 15.58 8.40
N THR A 304 3.90 14.58 7.49
CA THR A 304 3.36 13.24 7.74
C THR A 304 4.17 12.49 8.82
N THR A 305 5.47 12.77 8.97
CA THR A 305 6.31 12.16 10.00
C THR A 305 6.25 12.95 11.30
N MET A 306 6.01 14.26 11.23
CA MET A 306 5.86 15.12 12.40
C MET A 306 4.71 14.71 13.32
N ILE A 307 3.71 13.99 12.83
CA ILE A 307 2.62 13.45 13.69
C ILE A 307 3.15 12.54 14.80
N TYR A 308 4.30 11.91 14.64
CA TYR A 308 4.90 11.04 15.66
C TYR A 308 5.63 11.82 16.75
N THR A 309 5.99 13.08 16.53
CA THR A 309 6.69 13.90 17.53
C THR A 309 5.78 14.28 18.70
N HIS A 310 4.46 14.20 18.55
CA HIS A 310 3.54 14.40 19.68
C HIS A 310 3.75 13.36 20.79
N VAL A 311 4.07 12.11 20.42
CA VAL A 311 4.33 11.05 21.40
C VAL A 311 5.64 11.29 22.15
N LEU A 312 6.64 11.87 21.49
CA LEU A 312 7.90 12.29 22.15
C LEU A 312 7.65 13.38 23.19
N ARG A 313 6.72 14.28 22.93
CA ARG A 313 6.35 15.38 23.87
C ARG A 313 5.52 14.88 25.04
N LEU A 314 4.73 13.80 24.85
CA LEU A 314 3.86 13.23 25.88
C LEU A 314 4.58 12.18 26.75
N GLY A 315 5.64 11.58 26.25
CA GLY A 315 6.53 10.72 27.04
C GLY A 315 7.39 11.60 27.94
N GLY A 316 7.03 11.72 29.21
CA GLY A 316 7.53 12.65 30.23
C GLY A 316 9.03 12.77 30.47
N GLY A 317 9.87 12.46 29.48
CA GLY A 317 11.32 12.61 29.59
C GLY A 317 11.89 13.91 29.01
N ALA A 318 11.17 14.57 28.08
CA ALA A 318 11.73 15.73 27.37
C ALA A 318 11.26 17.10 27.94
N VAL A 319 10.14 17.15 28.65
CA VAL A 319 9.63 18.38 29.27
C VAL A 319 9.24 18.09 30.71
N ARG A 320 10.00 18.61 31.65
CA ARG A 320 9.62 18.59 33.06
C ARG A 320 8.44 19.54 33.27
N SER A 321 7.44 19.07 34.01
CA SER A 321 6.40 19.98 34.49
C SER A 321 7.02 21.11 35.32
N PRO A 322 6.68 22.37 35.06
CA PRO A 322 7.08 23.47 35.97
C PRO A 322 6.74 23.18 37.42
N MET A 323 5.66 22.44 37.67
CA MET A 323 5.22 22.05 39.02
C MET A 323 6.18 21.04 39.66
N ASP A 324 6.71 20.08 38.91
CA ASP A 324 7.69 19.10 39.40
C ASP A 324 9.04 19.79 39.73
N SER A 325 9.37 20.84 38.99
CA SER A 325 10.52 21.69 39.28
C SER A 325 10.37 22.50 40.57
N LEU A 326 9.15 22.95 40.87
CA LEU A 326 8.82 23.65 42.10
C LEU A 326 8.82 22.73 43.33
N MET A 327 8.43 21.48 43.15
CA MET A 327 8.36 20.49 44.25
C MET A 327 9.68 19.73 44.49
N GLY A 328 10.76 19.99 43.77
CA GLY A 328 12.08 19.40 44.01
C GLY A 328 12.13 17.88 43.80
N LEU A 329 11.15 17.29 43.08
CA LEU A 329 11.09 15.86 42.82
C LEU A 329 12.18 15.45 41.81
N GLN A 330 13.33 15.04 42.37
CA GLN A 330 14.48 14.51 41.61
C GLN A 330 14.34 12.99 41.34
N ASN A 331 13.25 12.55 40.71
CA ASN A 331 13.11 11.16 40.26
C ASN A 331 12.95 11.12 38.75
N GLY A 332 14.05 11.38 38.02
CA GLY A 332 14.14 11.01 36.62
C GLY A 332 14.80 9.64 36.49
N PRO A 333 14.33 8.72 35.61
CA PRO A 333 15.12 7.56 35.30
C PRO A 333 16.43 8.00 34.68
N THR A 334 17.55 7.53 35.26
CA THR A 334 18.86 7.64 34.65
C THR A 334 18.78 7.04 33.26
N GLY A 335 18.87 7.87 32.23
CA GLY A 335 18.99 7.39 30.85
C GLY A 335 20.17 6.43 30.72
N PRO A 336 20.14 5.48 29.78
CA PRO A 336 21.28 4.60 29.56
C PRO A 336 22.52 5.44 29.24
N THR A 337 23.55 5.28 30.06
CA THR A 337 24.87 5.79 29.80
C THR A 337 25.31 5.25 28.45
N GLY A 338 25.41 6.14 27.46
CA GLY A 338 26.04 5.82 26.19
C GLY A 338 27.47 5.30 26.40
N PRO A 339 27.96 4.44 25.51
CA PRO A 339 29.31 3.90 25.66
C PRO A 339 30.30 5.04 25.61
N THR A 340 31.06 5.19 26.70
CA THR A 340 32.23 6.05 26.81
C THR A 340 33.24 5.65 25.74
N ALA A 341 33.45 6.52 24.76
CA ALA A 341 34.57 6.38 23.84
C ALA A 341 35.89 6.57 24.61
N PRO A 342 36.90 5.72 24.43
CA PRO A 342 38.20 5.94 25.02
C PRO A 342 38.87 7.14 24.33
N ALA A 343 39.34 8.07 25.15
CA ALA A 343 40.18 9.17 24.71
C ALA A 343 41.50 8.60 24.13
N ALA A 344 41.72 8.75 22.84
CA ALA A 344 42.98 8.50 22.19
C ALA A 344 43.58 9.84 21.72
N ALA A 345 44.86 9.98 22.09
CA ALA A 345 45.71 11.16 22.03
C ALA A 345 45.92 11.73 20.61
N LEU A 346 46.17 13.02 20.62
CA LEU A 346 46.72 13.86 19.56
C LEU A 346 47.87 13.21 18.76
N GLY A 347 47.77 13.25 17.45
CA GLY A 347 48.88 13.03 16.53
C GLY A 347 48.50 13.58 15.16
N ALA A 348 48.96 14.79 14.86
CA ALA A 348 48.79 15.47 13.58
C ALA A 348 49.77 14.94 12.54
N ALA A 349 49.29 14.68 11.32
CA ALA A 349 50.01 14.93 10.07
C ALA A 349 49.06 14.87 8.85
N PRO A 350 49.22 15.75 7.88
CA PRO A 350 48.33 15.81 6.71
C PRO A 350 48.78 14.90 5.58
N VAL A 351 47.88 14.13 4.98
CA VAL A 351 48.17 13.41 3.75
C VAL A 351 47.20 13.86 2.65
N ARG A 352 47.87 14.19 1.55
CA ARG A 352 47.39 14.74 0.28
C ARG A 352 46.18 14.00 -0.36
N ALA A 353 45.33 14.79 -1.00
CA ALA A 353 44.34 14.38 -1.96
C ALA A 353 44.96 13.56 -3.10
N GLY A 354 44.49 12.31 -3.25
CA GLY A 354 44.70 11.47 -4.41
C GLY A 354 43.37 11.25 -5.13
N ARG A 355 43.22 11.86 -6.30
CA ARG A 355 42.14 11.56 -7.25
C ARG A 355 42.30 10.13 -7.73
N GLN A 356 41.24 9.31 -7.66
CA GLN A 356 41.12 8.11 -8.47
C GLN A 356 39.96 8.25 -9.45
N PRO A 357 40.12 7.75 -10.71
CA PRO A 357 39.18 8.00 -11.79
C PRO A 357 37.98 7.05 -11.76
N ALA A 358 36.85 7.56 -12.24
CA ALA A 358 35.62 6.84 -12.43
C ALA A 358 35.81 5.63 -13.36
N ALA A 359 35.39 4.44 -12.91
CA ALA A 359 35.29 3.25 -13.75
C ALA A 359 34.10 3.38 -14.71
N VAL A 360 34.42 3.41 -16.00
CA VAL A 360 33.48 3.39 -17.12
C VAL A 360 32.94 1.98 -17.27
N LEU A 361 31.62 1.80 -17.15
CA LEU A 361 30.92 0.57 -17.50
C LEU A 361 30.87 0.39 -19.02
N PRO A 362 31.13 -0.81 -19.56
CA PRO A 362 31.12 -1.04 -21.00
C PRO A 362 29.69 -1.06 -21.56
N ALA A 363 29.53 -0.40 -22.70
CA ALA A 363 28.32 -0.33 -23.49
C ALA A 363 27.93 -1.71 -24.03
N LEU A 364 26.70 -2.12 -23.79
CA LEU A 364 26.07 -3.30 -24.40
C LEU A 364 25.85 -3.06 -25.88
N ARG A 365 26.55 -3.87 -26.72
CA ARG A 365 26.41 -3.94 -28.17
C ARG A 365 24.98 -4.32 -28.56
N LYS A 366 24.43 -3.58 -29.52
CA LYS A 366 23.19 -3.93 -30.24
C LYS A 366 23.44 -5.17 -31.13
N ALA A 367 22.60 -6.18 -30.97
CA ALA A 367 22.53 -7.31 -31.91
C ALA A 367 21.48 -7.01 -33.02
N PRO A 368 21.65 -7.53 -34.25
CA PRO A 368 20.85 -7.14 -35.41
C PRO A 368 19.46 -7.81 -35.44
N LEU A 369 18.53 -7.12 -36.06
CA LEU A 369 17.16 -7.56 -36.38
C LEU A 369 17.21 -8.79 -37.34
N GLY A 370 16.64 -9.91 -36.89
CA GLY A 370 16.37 -11.09 -37.69
C GLY A 370 14.88 -11.31 -37.91
N THR A 371 14.48 -11.26 -39.14
CA THR A 371 13.39 -11.90 -39.91
C THR A 371 12.08 -12.31 -39.22
N ARG A 372 11.00 -11.82 -39.81
CA ARG A 372 9.58 -12.14 -39.61
C ARG A 372 9.28 -13.62 -39.86
N GLU A 373 8.51 -14.24 -38.98
CA GLU A 373 7.72 -15.45 -39.23
C GLU A 373 6.21 -15.19 -39.01
N PRO A 374 5.32 -15.96 -39.70
CA PRO A 374 3.96 -15.56 -39.93
C PRO A 374 2.99 -15.91 -38.77
N ALA A 375 1.91 -15.14 -38.71
CA ALA A 375 0.84 -15.20 -37.74
C ALA A 375 0.15 -16.56 -37.61
N ALA A 376 0.17 -17.15 -36.42
CA ALA A 376 -0.68 -18.28 -36.04
C ALA A 376 -2.08 -17.78 -35.67
N ARG A 377 -3.10 -18.42 -36.25
CA ARG A 377 -4.52 -18.17 -36.05
C ARG A 377 -4.91 -18.52 -34.59
N TYR A 378 -5.41 -17.55 -33.85
CA TYR A 378 -6.00 -17.78 -32.52
C TYR A 378 -7.43 -18.33 -32.67
N THR A 379 -7.64 -19.55 -32.20
CA THR A 379 -8.97 -20.10 -31.92
C THR A 379 -9.43 -19.58 -30.54
N VAL A 380 -10.54 -18.86 -30.54
CA VAL A 380 -11.21 -18.37 -29.34
C VAL A 380 -11.77 -19.54 -28.54
N ARG A 381 -11.28 -19.79 -27.33
CA ARG A 381 -11.96 -20.64 -26.32
C ARG A 381 -12.90 -19.79 -25.47
N PRO A 382 -14.06 -20.32 -25.03
CA PRO A 382 -15.02 -19.59 -24.25
C PRO A 382 -14.50 -19.35 -22.81
N PRO A 383 -15.01 -18.31 -22.10
CA PRO A 383 -14.52 -17.88 -20.79
C PRO A 383 -14.87 -18.91 -19.70
N CYS A 384 -13.87 -19.39 -18.98
CA CYS A 384 -14.03 -20.15 -17.75
C CYS A 384 -14.18 -19.19 -16.55
N CYS A 385 -15.37 -18.65 -16.36
CA CYS A 385 -15.80 -18.11 -15.06
C CYS A 385 -17.19 -18.66 -14.76
N PRO A 386 -17.43 -19.28 -13.59
CA PRO A 386 -18.76 -19.62 -13.15
C PRO A 386 -19.55 -18.33 -12.88
N PRO A 387 -20.88 -18.31 -13.11
CA PRO A 387 -21.71 -17.15 -12.87
C PRO A 387 -21.68 -16.78 -11.38
N THR A 388 -21.56 -15.48 -11.11
CA THR A 388 -21.75 -14.91 -9.78
C THR A 388 -23.11 -15.31 -9.23
N PRO A 389 -23.22 -15.75 -7.95
CA PRO A 389 -24.53 -16.04 -7.37
C PRO A 389 -25.35 -14.74 -7.31
N SER A 390 -26.50 -14.77 -7.96
CA SER A 390 -27.54 -13.76 -7.86
C SER A 390 -28.11 -13.80 -6.43
N PHE A 391 -27.86 -12.75 -5.65
CA PHE A 391 -28.60 -12.49 -4.42
C PHE A 391 -30.03 -12.12 -4.79
N THR A 392 -30.93 -13.08 -4.75
CA THR A 392 -32.36 -12.85 -4.66
C THR A 392 -32.66 -12.32 -3.26
N ALA A 393 -33.07 -11.06 -3.20
CA ALA A 393 -33.65 -10.47 -2.00
C ALA A 393 -35.02 -11.11 -1.78
N ALA A 394 -35.11 -12.01 -0.81
CA ALA A 394 -36.39 -12.42 -0.22
C ALA A 394 -36.83 -11.30 0.72
N ALA A 395 -37.86 -10.57 0.32
CA ALA A 395 -38.67 -9.75 1.21
C ALA A 395 -39.40 -10.67 2.17
N THR A 396 -39.13 -10.58 3.46
CA THR A 396 -40.02 -11.09 4.50
C THR A 396 -40.43 -9.93 5.39
N SER A 397 -41.67 -9.53 5.21
CA SER A 397 -42.51 -8.75 6.11
C SER A 397 -42.68 -9.55 7.40
N ALA A 398 -42.49 -8.94 8.56
CA ALA A 398 -43.38 -9.00 9.73
C ALA A 398 -42.66 -8.53 11.00
N PHE A 399 -43.37 -7.60 11.69
CA PHE A 399 -43.24 -7.06 13.05
C PHE A 399 -42.11 -6.11 13.34
#